data_38d2aeb309b50a1ef98cddcc53628ee0
#
_entry.id   38d2aeb309b50a1ef98cddcc53628ee0
#
_cell.length_a   1.000
_cell.length_b   1.000
_cell.length_c   1.000
_cell.angle_alpha   90.00
_cell.angle_beta   90.00
_cell.angle_gamma   90.00
#
_symmetry.space_group_name_H-M   'P 1'
#
loop_
_entity.id
_entity.type
_entity.pdbx_description
1 polymer ?
#
loop_
_entity_poly.entity_id
_entity_poly.type
_entity_poly.pdbx_seq_one_letter_code
_entity_poly.pdbx_strand_id
1 'polypeptide(L)'
;MPRVVLVNATVPAWGASGYVKGKAMAEACAIAFVENAPKNDDDKEESSTVRGAMVLKPGAIYGTRHTAGGWPIPLAPVLGPVSWALTATSGVVAKATDAAPYLLKGALVPPCPVESLAATAVDGALGPAFAGKVTVLSAFELAK
;
A
#
# COMPACT_ATOMS: atom_id res chain seq x y z
N MET A 1 4.18 -20.56 -7.38
CA MET A 1 4.15 -19.19 -7.95
C MET A 1 4.85 -18.22 -6.99
N PRO A 2 5.97 -17.61 -7.36
CA PRO A 2 6.62 -16.61 -6.50
C PRO A 2 5.83 -15.29 -6.52
N ARG A 3 5.58 -14.73 -5.33
CA ARG A 3 4.84 -13.49 -5.14
C ARG A 3 5.59 -12.55 -4.23
N VAL A 4 5.46 -11.25 -4.50
CA VAL A 4 6.03 -10.18 -3.70
C VAL A 4 4.91 -9.26 -3.25
N VAL A 5 4.80 -9.05 -1.94
CA VAL A 5 3.95 -7.99 -1.37
C VAL A 5 4.86 -6.93 -0.79
N LEU A 6 4.81 -5.75 -1.36
CA LEU A 6 5.58 -4.60 -0.92
C LEU A 6 4.67 -3.63 -0.17
N VAL A 7 4.91 -3.45 1.12
CA VAL A 7 4.29 -2.37 1.87
C VAL A 7 5.15 -1.12 1.70
N ASN A 8 4.70 -0.25 0.83
CA ASN A 8 5.30 1.06 0.59
C ASN A 8 4.65 2.09 1.54
N ALA A 9 4.78 3.37 1.26
CA ALA A 9 4.08 4.42 1.98
C ALA A 9 3.74 5.55 1.02
N THR A 10 2.63 6.23 1.25
CA THR A 10 2.41 7.56 0.68
C THR A 10 3.32 8.51 1.42
N VAL A 11 4.47 8.83 0.81
CA VAL A 11 5.51 9.64 1.46
C VAL A 11 5.12 11.11 1.36
N PRO A 12 5.04 11.82 2.50
CA PRO A 12 4.84 13.25 2.47
C PRO A 12 6.07 13.95 1.85
N ALA A 13 5.81 15.09 1.29
CA ALA A 13 6.75 15.91 0.56
C ALA A 13 8.03 16.30 1.31
N TRP A 14 7.95 16.41 2.61
CA TRP A 14 9.06 16.73 3.50
C TRP A 14 9.88 15.51 3.94
N GLY A 15 9.55 14.33 3.40
CA GLY A 15 10.34 13.12 3.64
C GLY A 15 11.77 13.27 3.14
N ALA A 16 12.72 12.72 3.87
CA ALA A 16 14.13 12.71 3.47
C ALA A 16 14.28 12.14 2.05
N SER A 17 15.00 12.87 1.19
CA SER A 17 15.11 12.53 -0.25
C SER A 17 15.64 11.10 -0.48
N GLY A 18 16.51 10.60 0.38
CA GLY A 18 17.00 9.21 0.33
C GLY A 18 15.90 8.19 0.61
N TYR A 19 15.02 8.47 1.56
CA TYR A 19 13.89 7.59 1.87
C TYR A 19 12.90 7.53 0.71
N VAL A 20 12.56 8.67 0.12
CA VAL A 20 11.66 8.75 -1.05
C VAL A 20 12.23 7.95 -2.22
N LYS A 21 13.53 8.15 -2.52
CA LYS A 21 14.23 7.39 -3.57
C LYS A 21 14.24 5.90 -3.29
N GLY A 22 14.55 5.49 -2.06
CA GLY A 22 14.55 4.09 -1.66
C GLY A 22 13.19 3.42 -1.85
N LYS A 23 12.10 4.10 -1.50
CA LYS A 23 10.73 3.63 -1.71
C LYS A 23 10.37 3.51 -3.19
N ALA A 24 10.75 4.48 -4.01
CA ALA A 24 10.54 4.43 -5.45
C ALA A 24 11.33 3.29 -6.11
N MET A 25 12.58 3.07 -5.69
CA MET A 25 13.40 1.95 -6.18
C MET A 25 12.80 0.60 -5.78
N ALA A 26 12.32 0.44 -4.55
CA ALA A 26 11.68 -0.79 -4.11
C ALA A 26 10.42 -1.12 -4.94
N GLU A 27 9.62 -0.10 -5.27
CA GLU A 27 8.46 -0.25 -6.14
C GLU A 27 8.87 -0.65 -7.56
N ALA A 28 9.87 0.01 -8.14
CA ALA A 28 10.40 -0.34 -9.46
C ALA A 28 10.94 -1.78 -9.49
N CYS A 29 11.62 -2.23 -8.43
CA CYS A 29 12.07 -3.61 -8.31
C CYS A 29 10.92 -4.61 -8.26
N ALA A 30 9.82 -4.29 -7.55
CA ALA A 30 8.64 -5.15 -7.48
C ALA A 30 7.94 -5.27 -8.85
N ILE A 31 7.88 -4.18 -9.61
CA ILE A 31 7.35 -4.18 -10.98
C ILE A 31 8.24 -5.01 -11.90
N ALA A 32 9.55 -4.74 -11.91
CA ALA A 32 10.51 -5.46 -12.72
C ALA A 32 10.55 -6.96 -12.41
N PHE A 33 10.28 -7.37 -11.16
CA PHE A 33 10.18 -8.77 -10.77
C PHE A 33 9.09 -9.51 -11.56
N VAL A 34 7.97 -8.87 -11.85
CA VAL A 34 6.89 -9.47 -12.65
C VAL A 34 7.19 -9.38 -14.15
N GLU A 35 7.65 -8.22 -14.63
CA GLU A 35 7.92 -7.97 -16.05
C GLU A 35 9.04 -8.87 -16.60
N ASN A 36 10.07 -9.14 -15.78
CA ASN A 36 11.19 -10.02 -16.13
C ASN A 36 10.90 -11.50 -15.82
N ALA A 37 9.63 -11.89 -15.64
CA ALA A 37 9.28 -13.28 -15.53
C ALA A 37 9.63 -14.00 -16.84
N PRO A 38 10.31 -15.17 -16.82
CA PRO A 38 10.57 -15.94 -18.02
C PRO A 38 9.23 -16.29 -18.69
N LYS A 39 9.08 -15.86 -19.93
CA LYS A 39 7.95 -16.27 -20.78
C LYS A 39 8.33 -17.63 -21.35
N ASN A 40 7.70 -18.68 -20.87
CA ASN A 40 7.84 -19.98 -21.49
C ASN A 40 6.98 -20.01 -22.75
N ASP A 41 7.63 -20.11 -23.93
CA ASP A 41 6.94 -20.25 -25.21
C ASP A 41 6.35 -21.66 -25.42
N ASP A 42 6.63 -22.59 -24.50
CA ASP A 42 6.14 -23.97 -24.55
C ASP A 42 4.95 -24.16 -23.61
N ASP A 43 3.79 -24.38 -24.19
CA ASP A 43 2.44 -24.53 -23.58
C ASP A 43 2.27 -25.69 -22.57
N LYS A 44 3.32 -26.21 -21.95
CA LYS A 44 3.24 -27.49 -21.22
C LYS A 44 3.51 -27.47 -19.71
N GLU A 45 3.93 -26.35 -19.10
CA GLU A 45 4.04 -26.26 -17.63
C GLU A 45 3.53 -24.93 -17.07
N GLU A 46 2.22 -24.87 -16.91
CA GLU A 46 1.39 -23.71 -16.61
C GLU A 46 1.59 -23.11 -15.19
N SER A 47 2.41 -23.68 -14.33
CA SER A 47 2.30 -23.36 -12.89
C SER A 47 3.51 -22.72 -12.21
N SER A 48 4.73 -22.81 -12.73
CA SER A 48 5.92 -22.45 -11.93
C SER A 48 6.53 -21.08 -12.22
N THR A 49 6.20 -20.45 -13.34
CA THR A 49 6.85 -19.23 -13.81
C THR A 49 6.05 -17.94 -13.64
N VAL A 50 4.77 -18.04 -13.34
CA VAL A 50 3.91 -16.86 -13.15
C VAL A 50 4.30 -16.13 -11.86
N ARG A 51 4.77 -14.87 -12.00
CA ARG A 51 5.13 -14.01 -10.87
C ARG A 51 4.05 -12.99 -10.63
N GLY A 52 3.77 -12.66 -9.38
CA GLY A 52 2.83 -11.61 -8.99
C GLY A 52 3.48 -10.60 -8.06
N ALA A 53 3.11 -9.33 -8.17
CA ALA A 53 3.52 -8.31 -7.23
C ALA A 53 2.33 -7.46 -6.79
N MET A 54 2.24 -7.21 -5.50
CA MET A 54 1.29 -6.27 -4.92
C MET A 54 2.05 -5.17 -4.20
N VAL A 55 1.74 -3.92 -4.53
CA VAL A 55 2.32 -2.74 -3.89
C VAL A 55 1.21 -2.04 -3.11
N LEU A 56 1.33 -2.03 -1.80
CA LEU A 56 0.40 -1.36 -0.90
C LEU A 56 0.96 0.01 -0.54
N LYS A 57 0.19 1.07 -0.81
CA LYS A 57 0.56 2.47 -0.51
C LYS A 57 -0.35 3.05 0.57
N PRO A 58 -0.27 2.58 1.83
CA PRO A 58 -1.07 3.15 2.90
C PRO A 58 -0.68 4.60 3.16
N GLY A 59 -1.64 5.35 3.71
CA GLY A 59 -1.38 6.62 4.40
C GLY A 59 -0.80 6.38 5.79
N ALA A 60 -1.25 7.15 6.77
CA ALA A 60 -0.92 6.88 8.17
C ALA A 60 -1.56 5.55 8.60
N ILE A 61 -0.74 4.63 9.12
CA ILE A 61 -1.25 3.35 9.65
C ILE A 61 -1.58 3.55 11.11
N TYR A 62 -2.79 3.16 11.51
CA TYR A 62 -3.22 3.22 12.89
C TYR A 62 -3.63 1.85 13.43
N GLY A 63 -3.52 1.71 14.73
CA GLY A 63 -3.81 0.52 15.51
C GLY A 63 -3.40 0.76 16.95
N THR A 64 -3.32 -0.27 17.78
CA THR A 64 -2.78 -0.15 19.10
C THR A 64 -1.26 -0.16 19.05
N ARG A 65 -0.64 0.95 19.44
CA ARG A 65 0.82 1.02 19.60
C ARG A 65 1.18 0.83 21.07
N HIS A 66 2.30 0.19 21.31
CA HIS A 66 2.88 0.08 22.65
C HIS A 66 4.08 1.01 22.76
N THR A 67 4.16 1.75 23.86
CA THR A 67 5.37 2.52 24.20
C THR A 67 6.51 1.58 24.57
N ALA A 68 7.72 2.10 24.70
CA ALA A 68 8.87 1.36 25.18
C ALA A 68 8.63 0.75 26.59
N GLY A 69 7.73 1.33 27.40
CA GLY A 69 7.30 0.81 28.69
C GLY A 69 6.12 -0.17 28.63
N GLY A 70 5.69 -0.59 27.43
CA GLY A 70 4.60 -1.56 27.26
C GLY A 70 3.18 -0.98 27.35
N TRP A 71 3.02 0.33 27.55
CA TRP A 71 1.70 0.95 27.63
C TRP A 71 1.03 1.03 26.26
N PRO A 72 -0.22 0.54 26.11
CA PRO A 72 -0.94 0.62 24.86
C PRO A 72 -1.41 2.05 24.59
N ILE A 73 -1.14 2.56 23.40
CA ILE A 73 -1.68 3.83 22.90
C ILE A 73 -2.66 3.49 21.77
N PRO A 74 -3.98 3.51 22.05
CA PRO A 74 -4.98 3.28 21.01
C PRO A 74 -5.09 4.52 20.11
N LEU A 75 -4.65 4.43 18.86
CA LEU A 75 -4.78 5.51 17.89
C LEU A 75 -6.13 5.45 17.14
N ALA A 76 -6.82 4.32 17.20
CA ALA A 76 -8.09 4.11 16.52
C ALA A 76 -9.19 5.12 16.90
N PRO A 77 -9.39 5.53 18.17
CA PRO A 77 -10.41 6.51 18.54
C PRO A 77 -10.20 7.89 17.89
N VAL A 78 -8.95 8.24 17.60
CA VAL A 78 -8.60 9.54 16.99
C VAL A 78 -8.57 9.45 15.47
N LEU A 79 -7.91 8.45 14.93
CA LEU A 79 -7.70 8.33 13.49
C LEU A 79 -8.85 7.62 12.76
N GLY A 80 -9.65 6.82 13.44
CA GLY A 80 -10.81 6.14 12.87
C GLY A 80 -11.86 7.10 12.31
N PRO A 81 -12.37 8.08 13.08
CA PRO A 81 -13.31 9.09 12.58
C PRO A 81 -12.74 9.90 11.41
N VAL A 82 -11.44 10.24 11.46
CA VAL A 82 -10.76 10.96 10.37
C VAL A 82 -10.70 10.09 9.12
N SER A 83 -10.34 8.84 9.26
CA SER A 83 -10.33 7.88 8.15
C SER A 83 -11.70 7.74 7.52
N TRP A 84 -12.74 7.55 8.34
CA TRP A 84 -14.12 7.45 7.87
C TRP A 84 -14.56 8.70 7.10
N ALA A 85 -14.32 9.90 7.64
CA ALA A 85 -14.70 11.15 7.00
C ALA A 85 -14.00 11.34 5.64
N LEU A 86 -12.69 11.08 5.57
CA LEU A 86 -11.92 11.19 4.34
C LEU A 86 -12.33 10.12 3.30
N THR A 87 -12.70 8.93 3.75
CA THR A 87 -13.15 7.86 2.86
C THR A 87 -14.57 8.12 2.36
N ALA A 88 -15.50 8.59 3.21
CA ALA A 88 -16.86 8.94 2.84
C ALA A 88 -16.90 10.07 1.79
N THR A 89 -15.92 10.98 1.84
CA THR A 89 -15.78 12.11 0.89
C THR A 89 -14.72 11.86 -0.18
N SER A 90 -14.34 10.60 -0.41
CA SER A 90 -13.18 10.21 -1.23
C SER A 90 -13.16 10.82 -2.63
N GLY A 91 -14.32 10.95 -3.30
CA GLY A 91 -14.41 11.54 -4.63
C GLY A 91 -14.04 13.04 -4.68
N VAL A 92 -14.42 13.79 -3.65
CA VAL A 92 -14.09 15.22 -3.51
C VAL A 92 -12.66 15.38 -3.00
N VAL A 93 -12.28 14.57 -2.00
CA VAL A 93 -10.95 14.61 -1.38
C VAL A 93 -9.87 14.20 -2.38
N ALA A 94 -10.10 13.20 -3.24
CA ALA A 94 -9.14 12.82 -4.27
C ALA A 94 -8.85 13.99 -5.23
N LYS A 95 -9.91 14.67 -5.71
CA LYS A 95 -9.75 15.87 -6.55
C LYS A 95 -9.06 17.01 -5.81
N ALA A 96 -9.39 17.21 -4.53
CA ALA A 96 -8.74 18.21 -3.70
C ALA A 96 -7.27 17.88 -3.44
N THR A 97 -6.94 16.60 -3.30
CA THR A 97 -5.55 16.13 -3.12
C THR A 97 -4.71 16.40 -4.36
N ASP A 98 -5.27 16.22 -5.56
CA ASP A 98 -4.57 16.51 -6.81
C ASP A 98 -4.28 18.00 -6.97
N ALA A 99 -5.23 18.86 -6.59
CA ALA A 99 -5.11 20.32 -6.66
C ALA A 99 -4.40 20.94 -5.44
N ALA A 100 -4.24 20.19 -4.34
CA ALA A 100 -3.71 20.73 -3.10
C ALA A 100 -2.20 21.04 -3.19
N PRO A 101 -1.75 22.10 -2.49
CA PRO A 101 -0.34 22.32 -2.27
C PRO A 101 0.32 21.07 -1.69
N TYR A 102 1.56 20.82 -2.13
CA TYR A 102 2.33 19.62 -1.84
C TYR A 102 2.35 19.22 -0.35
N LEU A 103 2.38 20.20 0.56
CA LEU A 103 2.38 19.96 2.02
C LEU A 103 1.03 19.40 2.55
N LEU A 104 -0.08 19.73 1.91
CA LEU A 104 -1.41 19.30 2.34
C LEU A 104 -1.78 17.91 1.79
N LYS A 105 -1.10 17.45 0.74
CA LYS A 105 -1.38 16.13 0.15
C LYS A 105 -1.30 15.00 1.17
N GLY A 106 -0.31 15.04 2.07
CA GLY A 106 -0.16 14.04 3.13
C GLY A 106 -1.28 14.04 4.18
N ALA A 107 -1.87 15.22 4.44
CA ALA A 107 -2.97 15.35 5.41
C ALA A 107 -4.33 14.88 4.86
N LEU A 108 -4.49 14.89 3.54
CA LEU A 108 -5.72 14.46 2.86
C LEU A 108 -5.74 12.96 2.53
N VAL A 109 -4.65 12.26 2.78
CA VAL A 109 -4.58 10.81 2.60
C VAL A 109 -5.23 10.10 3.79
N PRO A 110 -6.26 9.25 3.58
CA PRO A 110 -6.95 8.61 4.68
C PRO A 110 -6.02 7.67 5.45
N PRO A 111 -6.06 7.71 6.79
CA PRO A 111 -5.41 6.73 7.62
C PRO A 111 -5.98 5.32 7.36
N CYS A 112 -5.13 4.30 7.44
CA CYS A 112 -5.50 2.91 7.21
C CYS A 112 -5.37 2.10 8.51
N PRO A 113 -6.38 1.29 8.88
CA PRO A 113 -6.24 0.37 10.01
C PRO A 113 -5.20 -0.71 9.69
N VAL A 114 -4.40 -1.08 10.69
CA VAL A 114 -3.34 -2.09 10.51
C VAL A 114 -3.93 -3.46 10.14
N GLU A 115 -5.11 -3.78 10.64
CA GLU A 115 -5.82 -5.04 10.37
C GLU A 115 -6.21 -5.15 8.89
N SER A 116 -6.75 -4.08 8.31
CA SER A 116 -7.13 -4.03 6.89
C SER A 116 -5.88 -4.16 6.00
N LEU A 117 -4.80 -3.46 6.36
CA LEU A 117 -3.53 -3.55 5.64
C LEU A 117 -2.96 -4.97 5.70
N ALA A 118 -2.98 -5.60 6.88
CA ALA A 118 -2.48 -6.96 7.07
C ALA A 118 -3.32 -7.99 6.29
N ALA A 119 -4.64 -7.89 6.36
CA ALA A 119 -5.55 -8.77 5.62
C ALA A 119 -5.30 -8.66 4.11
N THR A 120 -5.19 -7.44 3.58
CA THR A 120 -4.91 -7.20 2.17
C THR A 120 -3.53 -7.73 1.75
N ALA A 121 -2.53 -7.58 2.62
CA ALA A 121 -1.19 -8.12 2.35
C ALA A 121 -1.18 -9.66 2.30
N VAL A 122 -1.90 -10.31 3.19
CA VAL A 122 -2.06 -11.78 3.21
C VAL A 122 -2.81 -12.26 1.97
N ASP A 123 -3.90 -11.57 1.61
CA ASP A 123 -4.67 -11.89 0.40
C ASP A 123 -3.82 -11.72 -0.87
N GLY A 124 -3.00 -10.66 -0.94
CA GLY A 124 -2.03 -10.47 -2.01
C GLY A 124 -0.99 -11.57 -2.11
N ALA A 125 -0.54 -12.09 -0.97
CA ALA A 125 0.44 -13.17 -0.92
C ALA A 125 -0.15 -14.54 -1.31
N LEU A 126 -1.38 -14.82 -0.90
CA LEU A 126 -2.02 -16.14 -1.02
C LEU A 126 -3.12 -16.20 -2.08
N GLY A 127 -3.80 -15.08 -2.32
CA GLY A 127 -4.97 -15.01 -3.20
C GLY A 127 -4.64 -15.26 -4.69
N PRO A 128 -5.43 -16.04 -5.41
CA PRO A 128 -5.19 -16.35 -6.83
C PRO A 128 -5.36 -15.12 -7.75
N ALA A 129 -6.11 -14.12 -7.31
CA ALA A 129 -6.46 -12.95 -8.10
C ALA A 129 -5.26 -12.08 -8.53
N PHE A 130 -4.12 -12.24 -7.86
CA PHE A 130 -2.91 -11.41 -8.07
C PHE A 130 -1.80 -12.14 -8.84
N ALA A 131 -2.09 -13.34 -9.35
CA ALA A 131 -1.14 -14.08 -10.17
C ALA A 131 -0.94 -13.40 -11.52
N GLY A 132 0.31 -13.24 -11.94
CA GLY A 132 0.66 -12.70 -13.26
C GLY A 132 0.45 -11.21 -13.44
N LYS A 133 0.15 -10.46 -12.38
CA LYS A 133 -0.10 -9.01 -12.47
C LYS A 133 0.66 -8.23 -11.42
N VAL A 134 0.89 -6.96 -11.73
CA VAL A 134 1.26 -5.95 -10.75
C VAL A 134 -0.02 -5.22 -10.32
N THR A 135 -0.31 -5.26 -9.03
CA THR A 135 -1.45 -4.53 -8.45
C THR A 135 -0.93 -3.49 -7.48
N VAL A 136 -1.31 -2.23 -7.69
CA VAL A 136 -0.95 -1.12 -6.79
C VAL A 136 -2.23 -0.64 -6.12
N LEU A 137 -2.29 -0.75 -4.80
CA LEU A 137 -3.42 -0.27 -4.01
C LEU A 137 -3.06 1.03 -3.30
N SER A 138 -3.87 2.03 -3.53
CA SER A 138 -3.75 3.35 -2.90
C SER A 138 -4.27 3.35 -1.46
N ALA A 139 -3.95 4.40 -0.70
CA ALA A 139 -4.47 4.58 0.64
C ALA A 139 -6.00 4.64 0.71
N PHE A 140 -6.66 5.17 -0.33
CA PHE A 140 -8.13 5.24 -0.40
C PHE A 140 -8.78 3.87 -0.59
N GLU A 141 -8.12 2.94 -1.24
CA GLU A 141 -8.58 1.56 -1.40
C GLU A 141 -8.34 0.73 -0.15
N LEU A 142 -7.24 0.99 0.56
CA LEU A 142 -6.87 0.30 1.80
C LEU A 142 -7.67 0.77 3.02
N ALA A 143 -8.27 1.96 2.97
CA ALA A 143 -9.06 2.52 4.06
C ALA A 143 -10.56 2.16 4.00
N LYS A 144 -10.99 1.45 2.97
CA LYS A 144 -12.36 0.92 2.83
C LYS A 144 -12.53 -0.36 3.62
#